data_407e07686406d304d63093f66228726c
#
_entry.id   407e07686406d304d63093f66228726c
#
_cell.length_a   1.000
_cell.length_b   1.000
_cell.length_c   1.000
_cell.angle_alpha   90.00
_cell.angle_beta   90.00
_cell.angle_gamma   90.00
#
_symmetry.space_group_name_H-M   'P 1'
#
loop_
_entity.id
_entity.type
_entity.pdbx_description
1 polymer ?
#
loop_
_entity_poly.entity_id
_entity_poly.type
_entity_poly.pdbx_seq_one_letter_code
_entity_poly.pdbx_strand_id
1 'polypeptide(L)'
;MPETSNTRAETDGRSTRWNAHKAQRRLDLLDAAVAVIEEEGPEFGVKQIADRLGLPRSVVYRHFKNRADLDELIRRRIVDSLMADLAPTLQPDGTVVAAVRHAIDAYLDWIRRHPRLHAFLGAGAPAPGDGAGVVAGTKAAIAVQVGELFEVVLKSLGQDPAPAPSIAFGIVGFVDAAVNHWLADKRHALTGDQLADLLTCSIWSVLDGNLRSMGVDLAPDRLVSDLIGGRAESGVGSGVTEQ
;
A
#
# COMPACT_ATOMS: atom_id res chain seq x y z
N MET A 1 38.91 43.45 -10.75
CA MET A 1 37.63 43.08 -10.16
C MET A 1 36.97 42.14 -11.08
N PRO A 2 36.79 40.87 -10.69
CA PRO A 2 35.57 40.35 -10.11
C PRO A 2 35.82 39.13 -9.17
N GLU A 3 35.32 39.19 -7.95
CA GLU A 3 35.24 38.04 -7.05
C GLU A 3 33.91 38.09 -6.30
N THR A 4 32.85 37.50 -6.84
CA THR A 4 31.59 37.29 -6.09
C THR A 4 30.78 36.08 -6.56
N SER A 5 31.38 35.03 -7.15
CA SER A 5 30.61 33.87 -7.69
C SER A 5 30.70 32.58 -6.88
N ASN A 6 31.58 32.46 -5.86
CA ASN A 6 31.87 31.20 -5.21
C ASN A 6 31.05 30.90 -3.93
N THR A 7 30.49 31.94 -3.29
CA THR A 7 29.81 31.79 -1.99
C THR A 7 28.39 31.18 -2.10
N ARG A 8 27.75 31.32 -3.25
CA ARG A 8 26.36 30.84 -3.45
C ARG A 8 26.28 29.32 -3.68
N ALA A 9 27.26 28.73 -4.36
CA ALA A 9 27.33 27.28 -4.62
C ALA A 9 27.69 26.46 -3.35
N GLU A 10 28.54 27.01 -2.47
CA GLU A 10 28.91 26.34 -1.21
C GLU A 10 27.79 26.38 -0.18
N THR A 11 26.93 27.39 -0.18
CA THR A 11 25.77 27.51 0.69
C THR A 11 24.68 26.52 0.29
N ASP A 12 24.50 26.27 -1.01
CA ASP A 12 23.53 25.30 -1.56
C ASP A 12 23.93 23.86 -1.22
N GLY A 13 25.21 23.51 -1.35
CA GLY A 13 25.72 22.16 -1.03
C GLY A 13 25.72 21.82 0.48
N ARG A 14 25.80 22.81 1.38
CA ARG A 14 25.64 22.60 2.82
C ARG A 14 24.19 22.45 3.21
N SER A 15 23.31 23.25 2.65
CA SER A 15 21.86 23.18 2.86
C SER A 15 21.29 21.84 2.39
N THR A 16 21.71 21.37 1.23
CA THR A 16 21.29 20.07 0.66
C THR A 16 21.77 18.90 1.52
N ARG A 17 23.02 18.90 1.96
CA ARG A 17 23.57 17.86 2.87
C ARG A 17 22.89 17.88 4.23
N TRP A 18 22.59 19.04 4.78
CA TRP A 18 21.90 19.17 6.06
C TRP A 18 20.45 18.68 5.99
N ASN A 19 19.74 18.98 4.88
CA ASN A 19 18.39 18.49 4.62
C ASN A 19 18.36 16.96 4.44
N ALA A 20 19.34 16.40 3.71
CA ALA A 20 19.47 14.95 3.55
C ALA A 20 19.73 14.25 4.90
N HIS A 21 20.58 14.83 5.76
CA HIS A 21 20.85 14.30 7.08
C HIS A 21 19.63 14.36 8.02
N LYS A 22 18.83 15.43 7.91
CA LYS A 22 17.59 15.59 8.67
C LYS A 22 16.53 14.59 8.19
N ALA A 23 16.42 14.37 6.89
CA ALA A 23 15.51 13.38 6.30
C ALA A 23 15.89 11.96 6.73
N GLN A 24 17.19 11.59 6.65
CA GLN A 24 17.66 10.28 7.09
C GLN A 24 17.39 10.06 8.57
N ARG A 25 17.69 11.04 9.43
CA ARG A 25 17.40 10.93 10.86
C ARG A 25 15.92 10.73 11.17
N ARG A 26 15.04 11.35 10.36
CA ARG A 26 13.58 11.14 10.50
C ARG A 26 13.18 9.71 10.14
N LEU A 27 13.79 9.12 9.09
CA LEU A 27 13.58 7.73 8.73
C LEU A 27 14.08 6.78 9.84
N ASP A 28 15.29 7.00 10.37
CA ASP A 28 15.84 6.21 11.49
C ASP A 28 14.90 6.19 12.71
N LEU A 29 14.27 7.34 13.01
CA LEU A 29 13.29 7.45 14.10
C LEU A 29 11.99 6.68 13.80
N LEU A 30 11.52 6.68 12.56
CA LEU A 30 10.34 5.91 12.15
C LEU A 30 10.63 4.41 12.17
N ASP A 31 11.79 3.99 11.68
CA ASP A 31 12.21 2.58 11.70
C ASP A 31 12.38 2.07 13.14
N ALA A 32 12.93 2.88 14.03
CA ALA A 32 13.00 2.57 15.46
C ALA A 32 11.60 2.47 16.09
N ALA A 33 10.67 3.33 15.71
CA ALA A 33 9.29 3.27 16.19
C ALA A 33 8.57 2.00 15.73
N VAL A 34 8.72 1.61 14.46
CA VAL A 34 8.17 0.36 13.91
C VAL A 34 8.72 -0.84 14.68
N ALA A 35 10.04 -0.88 14.94
CA ALA A 35 10.66 -1.95 15.69
C ALA A 35 10.17 -2.00 17.17
N VAL A 36 9.95 -0.85 17.81
CA VAL A 36 9.36 -0.79 19.17
C VAL A 36 7.95 -1.36 19.18
N ILE A 37 7.11 -0.99 18.19
CA ILE A 37 5.75 -1.54 18.08
C ILE A 37 5.79 -3.07 17.88
N GLU A 38 6.69 -3.57 17.05
CA GLU A 38 6.85 -4.99 16.78
C GLU A 38 7.24 -5.77 18.06
N GLU A 39 8.11 -5.21 18.88
CA GLU A 39 8.64 -5.85 20.10
C GLU A 39 7.76 -5.65 21.33
N GLU A 40 7.18 -4.46 21.52
CA GLU A 40 6.49 -4.07 22.75
C GLU A 40 4.97 -3.93 22.58
N GLY A 41 4.49 -3.76 21.34
CA GLY A 41 3.08 -3.60 21.01
C GLY A 41 2.68 -2.17 20.65
N PRO A 42 1.39 -1.97 20.31
CA PRO A 42 0.90 -0.69 19.78
C PRO A 42 0.85 0.45 20.82
N GLU A 43 0.88 0.13 22.11
CA GLU A 43 0.87 1.10 23.21
C GLU A 43 2.29 1.49 23.61
N PHE A 44 2.98 2.23 22.75
CA PHE A 44 4.35 2.68 22.99
C PHE A 44 4.43 4.19 23.29
N GLY A 45 5.53 4.61 23.93
CA GLY A 45 5.83 6.01 24.20
C GLY A 45 7.05 6.50 23.40
N VAL A 46 7.16 7.82 23.23
CA VAL A 46 8.35 8.46 22.61
C VAL A 46 9.65 8.08 23.36
N LYS A 47 9.54 7.69 24.63
CA LYS A 47 10.69 7.25 25.42
C LYS A 47 11.35 6.01 24.81
N GLN A 48 10.57 4.98 24.49
CA GLN A 48 11.10 3.74 23.93
C GLN A 48 11.83 3.96 22.60
N ILE A 49 11.29 4.85 21.72
CA ILE A 49 11.95 5.23 20.48
C ILE A 49 13.29 5.91 20.76
N ALA A 50 13.31 6.87 21.70
CA ALA A 50 14.51 7.61 22.06
C ALA A 50 15.58 6.69 22.68
N ASP A 51 15.19 5.83 23.60
CA ASP A 51 16.07 4.88 24.29
C ASP A 51 16.69 3.89 23.28
N ARG A 52 15.91 3.40 22.31
CA ARG A 52 16.39 2.48 21.25
C ARG A 52 17.51 3.08 20.40
N LEU A 53 17.45 4.38 20.17
CA LEU A 53 18.45 5.10 19.37
C LEU A 53 19.54 5.79 20.22
N GLY A 54 19.49 5.66 21.53
CA GLY A 54 20.41 6.35 22.43
C GLY A 54 20.28 7.88 22.38
N LEU A 55 19.07 8.40 22.12
CA LEU A 55 18.81 9.82 21.92
C LEU A 55 17.99 10.41 23.09
N PRO A 56 18.18 11.69 23.42
CA PRO A 56 17.26 12.40 24.29
C PRO A 56 15.86 12.52 23.66
N ARG A 57 14.78 12.40 24.43
CA ARG A 57 13.39 12.57 23.98
C ARG A 57 13.16 13.89 23.21
N SER A 58 13.84 14.96 23.63
CA SER A 58 13.76 16.27 22.97
C SER A 58 14.20 16.24 21.51
N VAL A 59 15.06 15.30 21.12
CA VAL A 59 15.48 15.10 19.73
C VAL A 59 14.32 14.56 18.92
N VAL A 60 13.58 13.57 19.45
CA VAL A 60 12.40 13.00 18.76
C VAL A 60 11.36 14.09 18.50
N TYR A 61 10.99 14.86 19.54
CA TYR A 61 10.01 15.94 19.42
C TYR A 61 10.38 17.05 18.42
N ARG A 62 11.65 17.22 18.08
CA ARG A 62 12.08 18.20 17.05
C ARG A 62 11.81 17.73 15.62
N HIS A 63 11.59 16.42 15.42
CA HIS A 63 11.36 15.84 14.10
C HIS A 63 9.88 15.71 13.75
N PHE A 64 8.98 15.76 14.75
CA PHE A 64 7.53 15.59 14.58
C PHE A 64 6.79 16.75 15.23
N LYS A 65 5.68 17.18 14.60
CA LYS A 65 4.88 18.32 15.09
C LYS A 65 4.20 18.01 16.41
N ASN A 66 3.68 16.81 16.53
CA ASN A 66 2.97 16.28 17.70
C ASN A 66 2.91 14.76 17.62
N ARG A 67 2.24 14.12 18.60
CA ARG A 67 2.05 12.66 18.62
C ARG A 67 1.27 12.15 17.41
N ALA A 68 0.23 12.84 16.98
CA ALA A 68 -0.59 12.43 15.84
C ALA A 68 0.21 12.45 14.52
N ASP A 69 1.08 13.45 14.31
CA ASP A 69 2.01 13.51 13.16
C ASP A 69 2.99 12.33 13.17
N LEU A 70 3.53 11.97 14.34
CA LEU A 70 4.39 10.80 14.48
C LEU A 70 3.63 9.51 14.16
N ASP A 71 2.45 9.30 14.74
CA ASP A 71 1.65 8.09 14.55
C ASP A 71 1.22 7.93 13.08
N GLU A 72 0.89 9.03 12.39
CA GLU A 72 0.57 9.03 10.96
C GLU A 72 1.76 8.60 10.12
N LEU A 73 2.95 9.12 10.41
CA LEU A 73 4.15 8.78 9.66
C LEU A 73 4.61 7.34 9.92
N ILE A 74 4.41 6.84 11.14
CA ILE A 74 4.65 5.42 11.46
C ILE A 74 3.68 4.54 10.66
N ARG A 75 2.39 4.88 10.60
CA ARG A 75 1.42 4.13 9.78
C ARG A 75 1.82 4.09 8.32
N ARG A 76 2.21 5.22 7.75
CA ARG A 76 2.73 5.25 6.36
C ARG A 76 3.93 4.33 6.20
N ARG A 77 4.88 4.37 7.13
CA ARG A 77 6.07 3.51 7.07
C ARG A 77 5.73 2.02 7.12
N ILE A 78 4.74 1.64 7.97
CA ILE A 78 4.25 0.26 8.04
C ILE A 78 3.57 -0.14 6.72
N VAL A 79 2.75 0.75 6.13
CA VAL A 79 2.09 0.49 4.84
C VAL A 79 3.10 0.36 3.72
N ASP A 80 4.12 1.23 3.67
CA ASP A 80 5.19 1.12 2.67
C ASP A 80 5.90 -0.24 2.76
N SER A 81 6.14 -0.74 3.98
CA SER A 81 6.70 -2.07 4.21
C SER A 81 5.75 -3.19 3.75
N LEU A 82 4.47 -3.11 4.11
CA LEU A 82 3.45 -4.05 3.63
C LEU A 82 3.39 -4.08 2.10
N MET A 83 3.36 -2.90 1.47
CA MET A 83 3.32 -2.81 0.00
C MET A 83 4.58 -3.35 -0.67
N ALA A 84 5.75 -3.18 -0.06
CA ALA A 84 6.97 -3.78 -0.55
C ALA A 84 6.91 -5.33 -0.51
N ASP A 85 6.28 -5.91 0.50
CA ASP A 85 6.04 -7.35 0.60
C ASP A 85 4.97 -7.85 -0.39
N LEU A 86 3.96 -7.03 -0.68
CA LEU A 86 2.89 -7.37 -1.63
C LEU A 86 3.28 -7.14 -3.09
N ALA A 87 4.15 -6.18 -3.39
CA ALA A 87 4.51 -5.81 -4.76
C ALA A 87 4.97 -7.00 -5.63
N PRO A 88 5.78 -7.96 -5.14
CA PRO A 88 6.16 -9.12 -5.92
C PRO A 88 4.98 -10.02 -6.32
N THR A 89 3.91 -10.07 -5.50
CA THR A 89 2.73 -10.90 -5.75
C THR A 89 1.75 -10.28 -6.74
N LEU A 90 1.89 -8.96 -6.97
CA LEU A 90 1.14 -8.21 -7.97
C LEU A 90 1.81 -8.27 -9.36
N GLN A 91 2.90 -9.05 -9.51
CA GLN A 91 3.54 -9.26 -10.80
C GLN A 91 2.64 -10.10 -11.72
N PRO A 92 2.66 -9.84 -13.05
CA PRO A 92 1.69 -10.39 -13.98
C PRO A 92 1.92 -11.87 -14.34
N ASP A 93 2.36 -12.70 -13.40
CA ASP A 93 2.53 -14.13 -13.60
C ASP A 93 1.27 -14.89 -13.19
N GLY A 94 0.72 -15.68 -14.14
CA GLY A 94 -0.44 -16.50 -13.91
C GLY A 94 -1.77 -15.84 -14.28
N THR A 95 -2.85 -16.48 -13.83
CA THR A 95 -4.23 -16.03 -14.12
C THR A 95 -4.63 -14.88 -13.17
N VAL A 96 -5.67 -14.12 -13.56
CA VAL A 96 -6.21 -13.04 -12.72
C VAL A 96 -6.62 -13.57 -11.34
N VAL A 97 -7.29 -14.73 -11.29
CA VAL A 97 -7.72 -15.35 -10.02
C VAL A 97 -6.51 -15.78 -9.18
N ALA A 98 -5.47 -16.35 -9.82
CA ALA A 98 -4.24 -16.71 -9.12
C ALA A 98 -3.51 -15.48 -8.56
N ALA A 99 -3.45 -14.38 -9.29
CA ALA A 99 -2.85 -13.13 -8.82
C ALA A 99 -3.61 -12.56 -7.60
N VAL A 100 -4.95 -12.56 -7.63
CA VAL A 100 -5.78 -12.18 -6.48
C VAL A 100 -5.49 -13.08 -5.27
N ARG A 101 -5.42 -14.41 -5.49
CA ARG A 101 -5.12 -15.37 -4.41
C ARG A 101 -3.75 -15.12 -3.80
N HIS A 102 -2.72 -14.93 -4.62
CA HIS A 102 -1.37 -14.66 -4.14
C HIS A 102 -1.29 -13.37 -3.31
N ALA A 103 -1.98 -12.31 -3.74
CA ALA A 103 -2.03 -11.05 -2.97
C ALA A 103 -2.72 -11.24 -1.60
N ILE A 104 -3.80 -12.02 -1.53
CA ILE A 104 -4.49 -12.34 -0.27
C ILE A 104 -3.60 -13.18 0.64
N ASP A 105 -2.97 -14.24 0.11
CA ASP A 105 -2.07 -15.10 0.89
C ASP A 105 -0.90 -14.29 1.45
N ALA A 106 -0.27 -13.44 0.64
CA ALA A 106 0.83 -12.57 1.09
C ALA A 106 0.37 -11.58 2.18
N TYR A 107 -0.85 -11.02 2.08
CA TYR A 107 -1.41 -10.15 3.10
C TYR A 107 -1.67 -10.88 4.41
N LEU A 108 -2.28 -12.08 4.36
CA LEU A 108 -2.52 -12.91 5.55
C LEU A 108 -1.21 -13.37 6.19
N ASP A 109 -0.19 -13.69 5.38
CA ASP A 109 1.15 -14.04 5.86
C ASP A 109 1.82 -12.85 6.54
N TRP A 110 1.68 -11.65 5.97
CA TRP A 110 2.20 -10.43 6.59
C TRP A 110 1.55 -10.18 7.96
N ILE A 111 0.24 -10.33 8.08
CA ILE A 111 -0.48 -10.19 9.36
C ILE A 111 0.01 -11.22 10.39
N ARG A 112 0.24 -12.47 9.96
CA ARG A 112 0.78 -13.52 10.85
C ARG A 112 2.19 -13.21 11.34
N ARG A 113 3.02 -12.63 10.49
CA ARG A 113 4.39 -12.21 10.84
C ARG A 113 4.42 -10.96 11.70
N HIS A 114 3.48 -10.02 11.48
CA HIS A 114 3.46 -8.69 12.06
C HIS A 114 2.12 -8.34 12.77
N PRO A 115 1.63 -9.17 13.71
CA PRO A 115 0.30 -8.98 14.31
C PRO A 115 0.19 -7.66 15.09
N ARG A 116 1.29 -7.19 15.69
CA ARG A 116 1.31 -5.94 16.46
C ARG A 116 1.31 -4.70 15.56
N LEU A 117 1.98 -4.76 14.41
CA LEU A 117 1.91 -3.70 13.41
C LEU A 117 0.50 -3.60 12.82
N HIS A 118 -0.12 -4.75 12.51
CA HIS A 118 -1.51 -4.78 12.04
C HIS A 118 -2.47 -4.20 13.08
N ALA A 119 -2.31 -4.55 14.36
CA ALA A 119 -3.10 -4.00 15.46
C ALA A 119 -2.91 -2.47 15.57
N PHE A 120 -1.69 -1.95 15.41
CA PHE A 120 -1.40 -0.52 15.41
C PHE A 120 -2.07 0.22 14.25
N LEU A 121 -2.12 -0.40 13.06
CA LEU A 121 -2.86 0.15 11.91
C LEU A 121 -4.37 0.23 12.19
N GLY A 122 -4.93 -0.76 12.88
CA GLY A 122 -6.34 -0.82 13.25
C GLY A 122 -6.73 0.12 14.40
N ALA A 123 -5.83 0.34 15.37
CA ALA A 123 -6.09 1.16 16.57
C ALA A 123 -6.26 2.67 16.29
N GLY A 124 -5.95 3.12 15.09
CA GLY A 124 -6.10 4.52 14.66
C GLY A 124 -7.44 4.85 14.02
N ALA A 125 -8.45 3.96 14.07
CA ALA A 125 -9.78 4.28 13.61
C ALA A 125 -10.41 5.36 14.51
N PRO A 126 -10.75 6.56 13.99
CA PRO A 126 -11.38 7.59 14.81
C PRO A 126 -12.75 7.11 15.28
N ALA A 127 -13.08 7.45 16.55
CA ALA A 127 -14.46 7.43 16.97
C ALA A 127 -15.31 8.31 16.04
N PRO A 128 -16.59 7.98 15.80
CA PRO A 128 -17.45 8.79 14.95
C PRO A 128 -17.49 10.23 15.50
N GLY A 129 -16.82 11.16 14.81
CA GLY A 129 -16.82 12.59 15.17
C GLY A 129 -15.46 13.30 15.11
N ASP A 130 -14.35 12.62 15.31
CA ASP A 130 -13.02 13.24 15.26
C ASP A 130 -12.15 12.64 14.13
N GLY A 131 -12.00 13.41 13.08
CA GLY A 131 -10.90 13.26 12.11
C GLY A 131 -10.85 11.94 11.34
N ALA A 132 -11.81 11.69 10.46
CA ALA A 132 -11.84 10.59 9.48
C ALA A 132 -10.57 10.47 8.57
N GLY A 133 -9.54 11.28 8.82
CA GLY A 133 -8.41 11.45 7.91
C GLY A 133 -7.30 10.40 7.98
N VAL A 134 -7.04 9.80 9.14
CA VAL A 134 -5.76 9.09 9.36
C VAL A 134 -5.85 7.59 9.02
N VAL A 135 -6.91 6.92 9.39
CA VAL A 135 -7.14 5.51 9.02
C VAL A 135 -7.61 5.38 7.58
N ALA A 136 -8.39 6.38 7.12
CA ALA A 136 -8.69 6.56 5.70
C ALA A 136 -7.39 6.65 4.86
N GLY A 137 -6.32 7.30 5.38
CA GLY A 137 -5.04 7.46 4.68
C GLY A 137 -4.32 6.15 4.39
N THR A 138 -4.31 5.18 5.31
CA THR A 138 -3.59 3.92 5.14
C THR A 138 -4.29 3.00 4.14
N LYS A 139 -5.59 2.78 4.34
CA LYS A 139 -6.43 2.01 3.40
C LYS A 139 -6.52 2.69 2.04
N ALA A 140 -6.56 4.04 2.04
CA ALA A 140 -6.54 4.84 0.83
C ALA A 140 -5.24 4.64 0.03
N ALA A 141 -4.08 4.56 0.67
CA ALA A 141 -2.81 4.32 -0.03
C ALA A 141 -2.80 2.97 -0.76
N ILE A 142 -3.26 1.90 -0.08
CA ILE A 142 -3.41 0.57 -0.72
C ILE A 142 -4.45 0.64 -1.84
N ALA A 143 -5.61 1.24 -1.59
CA ALA A 143 -6.68 1.33 -2.58
C ALA A 143 -6.28 2.15 -3.80
N VAL A 144 -5.45 3.20 -3.64
CA VAL A 144 -4.91 3.97 -4.76
C VAL A 144 -4.01 3.09 -5.64
N GLN A 145 -3.08 2.33 -5.07
CA GLN A 145 -2.20 1.45 -5.85
C GLN A 145 -2.96 0.33 -6.56
N VAL A 146 -3.93 -0.29 -5.88
CA VAL A 146 -4.81 -1.28 -6.50
C VAL A 146 -5.67 -0.63 -7.59
N GLY A 147 -6.14 0.60 -7.36
CA GLY A 147 -6.90 1.39 -8.33
C GLY A 147 -6.10 1.69 -9.60
N GLU A 148 -4.84 2.11 -9.47
CA GLU A 148 -3.94 2.33 -10.60
C GLU A 148 -3.74 1.07 -11.44
N LEU A 149 -3.59 -0.10 -10.79
CA LEU A 149 -3.53 -1.39 -11.49
C LEU A 149 -4.85 -1.67 -12.25
N PHE A 150 -5.99 -1.46 -11.62
CA PHE A 150 -7.30 -1.66 -12.27
C PHE A 150 -7.52 -0.68 -13.43
N GLU A 151 -7.06 0.57 -13.31
CA GLU A 151 -7.09 1.52 -14.43
C GLU A 151 -6.30 0.99 -15.64
N VAL A 152 -5.10 0.46 -15.41
CA VAL A 152 -4.28 -0.12 -16.49
C VAL A 152 -5.02 -1.28 -17.16
N VAL A 153 -5.63 -2.17 -16.38
CA VAL A 153 -6.40 -3.32 -16.91
C VAL A 153 -7.62 -2.84 -17.68
N LEU A 154 -8.42 -1.91 -17.16
CA LEU A 154 -9.60 -1.39 -17.88
C LEU A 154 -9.21 -0.69 -19.19
N LYS A 155 -8.15 0.12 -19.18
CA LYS A 155 -7.61 0.77 -20.39
C LYS A 155 -7.15 -0.26 -21.43
N SER A 156 -6.50 -1.35 -21.01
CA SER A 156 -6.06 -2.44 -21.92
C SER A 156 -7.24 -3.18 -22.55
N LEU A 157 -8.36 -3.28 -21.85
CA LEU A 157 -9.62 -3.86 -22.31
C LEU A 157 -10.47 -2.86 -23.15
N GLY A 158 -9.98 -1.63 -23.37
CA GLY A 158 -10.71 -0.59 -24.10
C GLY A 158 -11.88 0.02 -23.33
N GLN A 159 -11.89 -0.13 -22.00
CA GLN A 159 -12.95 0.34 -21.13
C GLN A 159 -12.61 1.68 -20.48
N ASP A 160 -13.66 2.41 -20.03
CA ASP A 160 -13.48 3.62 -19.21
C ASP A 160 -12.84 3.25 -17.86
N PRO A 161 -11.70 3.84 -17.49
CA PRO A 161 -11.03 3.59 -16.22
C PRO A 161 -11.71 4.28 -15.01
N ALA A 162 -12.65 5.19 -15.20
CA ALA A 162 -13.25 6.00 -14.14
C ALA A 162 -13.81 5.19 -12.95
N PRO A 163 -14.36 3.96 -13.10
CA PRO A 163 -14.81 3.16 -11.97
C PRO A 163 -13.70 2.53 -11.13
N ALA A 164 -12.47 2.40 -11.67
CA ALA A 164 -11.38 1.65 -11.03
C ALA A 164 -11.08 2.08 -9.59
N PRO A 165 -10.94 3.37 -9.24
CA PRO A 165 -10.69 3.78 -7.87
C PRO A 165 -11.81 3.34 -6.91
N SER A 166 -13.07 3.49 -7.31
CA SER A 166 -14.22 3.11 -6.45
C SER A 166 -14.28 1.61 -6.21
N ILE A 167 -14.00 0.80 -7.24
CA ILE A 167 -13.94 -0.67 -7.12
C ILE A 167 -12.80 -1.06 -6.17
N ALA A 168 -11.61 -0.47 -6.34
CA ALA A 168 -10.46 -0.74 -5.49
C ALA A 168 -10.72 -0.39 -4.03
N PHE A 169 -11.31 0.78 -3.73
CA PHE A 169 -11.70 1.17 -2.38
C PHE A 169 -12.71 0.21 -1.77
N GLY A 170 -13.69 -0.23 -2.55
CA GLY A 170 -14.67 -1.23 -2.11
C GLY A 170 -14.03 -2.56 -1.76
N ILE A 171 -13.14 -3.08 -2.60
CA ILE A 171 -12.43 -4.34 -2.38
C ILE A 171 -11.51 -4.25 -1.15
N VAL A 172 -10.69 -3.21 -1.04
CA VAL A 172 -9.78 -3.03 0.10
C VAL A 172 -10.57 -2.90 1.40
N GLY A 173 -11.69 -2.15 1.39
CA GLY A 173 -12.59 -2.04 2.55
C GLY A 173 -13.22 -3.37 2.95
N PHE A 174 -13.67 -4.16 1.97
CA PHE A 174 -14.22 -5.50 2.20
C PHE A 174 -13.20 -6.46 2.80
N VAL A 175 -11.98 -6.52 2.21
CA VAL A 175 -10.90 -7.38 2.71
C VAL A 175 -10.52 -7.00 4.14
N ASP A 176 -10.31 -5.72 4.41
CA ASP A 176 -9.97 -5.24 5.75
C ASP A 176 -11.06 -5.58 6.78
N ALA A 177 -12.32 -5.35 6.46
CA ALA A 177 -13.44 -5.66 7.37
C ALA A 177 -13.54 -7.17 7.63
N ALA A 178 -13.40 -8.01 6.60
CA ALA A 178 -13.48 -9.45 6.72
C ALA A 178 -12.30 -10.03 7.54
N VAL A 179 -11.08 -9.54 7.29
CA VAL A 179 -9.89 -9.98 8.02
C VAL A 179 -9.94 -9.54 9.49
N ASN A 180 -10.33 -8.28 9.77
CA ASN A 180 -10.46 -7.82 11.16
C ASN A 180 -11.55 -8.60 11.92
N HIS A 181 -12.67 -8.92 11.26
CA HIS A 181 -13.70 -9.77 11.85
C HIS A 181 -13.18 -11.16 12.15
N TRP A 182 -12.45 -11.78 11.20
CA TRP A 182 -11.84 -13.09 11.38
C TRP A 182 -10.81 -13.13 12.52
N LEU A 183 -9.96 -12.10 12.62
CA LEU A 183 -8.99 -11.98 13.74
C LEU A 183 -9.66 -11.82 15.10
N ALA A 184 -10.83 -11.19 15.14
CA ALA A 184 -11.62 -11.02 16.36
C ALA A 184 -12.43 -12.27 16.73
N ASP A 185 -12.64 -13.21 15.81
CA ASP A 185 -13.44 -14.42 16.05
C ASP A 185 -12.68 -15.44 16.89
N LYS A 186 -13.02 -15.49 18.18
CA LYS A 186 -12.44 -16.44 19.14
C LYS A 186 -12.84 -17.91 18.87
N ARG A 187 -13.83 -18.16 18.02
CA ARG A 187 -14.30 -19.51 17.69
C ARG A 187 -13.47 -20.14 16.57
N HIS A 188 -12.67 -19.33 15.86
CA HIS A 188 -11.87 -19.77 14.73
C HIS A 188 -12.70 -20.58 13.71
N ALA A 189 -13.87 -20.04 13.35
CA ALA A 189 -14.82 -20.72 12.46
C ALA A 189 -14.23 -20.99 11.07
N LEU A 190 -13.28 -20.19 10.61
CA LEU A 190 -12.54 -20.37 9.36
C LEU A 190 -11.06 -20.49 9.62
N THR A 191 -10.39 -21.39 8.90
CA THR A 191 -8.92 -21.39 8.79
C THR A 191 -8.45 -20.21 7.92
N GLY A 192 -7.16 -19.88 7.98
CA GLY A 192 -6.59 -18.86 7.09
C GLY A 192 -6.79 -19.16 5.61
N ASP A 193 -6.62 -20.43 5.21
CA ASP A 193 -6.82 -20.87 3.82
C ASP A 193 -8.29 -20.75 3.39
N GLN A 194 -9.23 -21.12 4.26
CA GLN A 194 -10.66 -20.96 3.99
C GLN A 194 -11.05 -19.47 3.86
N LEU A 195 -10.45 -18.60 4.66
CA LEU A 195 -10.63 -17.15 4.52
C LEU A 195 -10.04 -16.67 3.20
N ALA A 196 -8.86 -17.12 2.82
CA ALA A 196 -8.23 -16.76 1.55
C ALA A 196 -9.08 -17.20 0.35
N ASP A 197 -9.64 -18.41 0.37
CA ASP A 197 -10.57 -18.91 -0.64
C ASP A 197 -11.82 -18.03 -0.75
N LEU A 198 -12.44 -17.69 0.40
CA LEU A 198 -13.61 -16.84 0.47
C LEU A 198 -13.33 -15.44 -0.11
N LEU A 199 -12.22 -14.83 0.29
CA LEU A 199 -11.84 -13.50 -0.17
C LEU A 199 -11.53 -13.50 -1.67
N THR A 200 -10.79 -14.49 -2.16
CA THR A 200 -10.46 -14.63 -3.59
C THR A 200 -11.72 -14.77 -4.43
N CYS A 201 -12.64 -15.67 -4.04
CA CYS A 201 -13.91 -15.85 -4.74
C CYS A 201 -14.76 -14.57 -4.74
N SER A 202 -14.84 -13.87 -3.61
CA SER A 202 -15.62 -12.65 -3.47
C SER A 202 -15.05 -11.51 -4.32
N ILE A 203 -13.72 -11.32 -4.30
CA ILE A 203 -13.04 -10.31 -5.11
C ILE A 203 -13.26 -10.59 -6.60
N TRP A 204 -13.07 -11.86 -7.01
CA TRP A 204 -13.32 -12.25 -8.39
C TRP A 204 -14.77 -11.95 -8.82
N SER A 205 -15.75 -12.29 -7.97
CA SER A 205 -17.17 -12.03 -8.26
C SER A 205 -17.46 -10.55 -8.43
N VAL A 206 -16.83 -9.69 -7.63
CA VAL A 206 -16.95 -8.22 -7.78
C VAL A 206 -16.32 -7.76 -9.10
N LEU A 207 -15.12 -8.23 -9.43
CA LEU A 207 -14.44 -7.87 -10.68
C LEU A 207 -15.21 -8.35 -11.90
N ASP A 208 -15.58 -9.62 -11.95
CA ASP A 208 -16.33 -10.24 -13.06
C ASP A 208 -17.69 -9.54 -13.27
N GLY A 209 -18.43 -9.29 -12.19
CA GLY A 209 -19.71 -8.59 -12.27
C GLY A 209 -19.59 -7.17 -12.83
N ASN A 210 -18.57 -6.41 -12.41
CA ASN A 210 -18.32 -5.08 -12.96
C ASN A 210 -17.89 -5.14 -14.44
N LEU A 211 -16.98 -6.04 -14.81
CA LEU A 211 -16.52 -6.20 -16.19
C LEU A 211 -17.68 -6.60 -17.12
N ARG A 212 -18.52 -7.54 -16.72
CA ARG A 212 -19.73 -7.92 -17.49
C ARG A 212 -20.70 -6.77 -17.66
N SER A 213 -20.86 -5.91 -16.64
CA SER A 213 -21.70 -4.72 -16.77
C SER A 213 -21.17 -3.71 -17.80
N MET A 214 -19.88 -3.75 -18.09
CA MET A 214 -19.20 -2.97 -19.13
C MET A 214 -19.15 -3.71 -20.49
N GLY A 215 -19.76 -4.90 -20.61
CA GLY A 215 -19.75 -5.72 -21.84
C GLY A 215 -18.48 -6.54 -22.03
N VAL A 216 -17.66 -6.69 -20.99
CA VAL A 216 -16.43 -7.51 -21.03
C VAL A 216 -16.70 -8.85 -20.34
N ASP A 217 -16.49 -9.93 -21.07
CA ASP A 217 -16.48 -11.29 -20.53
C ASP A 217 -15.02 -11.75 -20.36
N LEU A 218 -14.55 -11.73 -19.13
CA LEU A 218 -13.17 -12.10 -18.79
C LEU A 218 -13.17 -13.51 -18.21
N ALA A 219 -12.50 -14.44 -18.88
CA ALA A 219 -12.34 -15.78 -18.36
C ALA A 219 -11.42 -15.78 -17.08
N PRO A 220 -11.77 -16.54 -16.03
CA PRO A 220 -11.01 -16.56 -14.77
C PRO A 220 -9.59 -17.10 -14.91
N ASP A 221 -9.34 -17.91 -15.94
CA ASP A 221 -8.06 -18.51 -16.30
C ASP A 221 -7.24 -17.66 -17.27
N ARG A 222 -7.72 -16.47 -17.67
CA ARG A 222 -6.98 -15.56 -18.53
C ARG A 222 -5.72 -15.06 -17.84
N LEU A 223 -4.61 -15.04 -18.58
CA LEU A 223 -3.32 -14.58 -18.07
C LEU A 223 -3.31 -13.05 -17.89
N VAL A 224 -2.75 -12.60 -16.80
CA VAL A 224 -2.60 -11.16 -16.52
C VAL A 224 -1.66 -10.51 -17.54
N SER A 225 -0.63 -11.23 -18.02
CA SER A 225 0.26 -10.77 -19.08
C SER A 225 -0.47 -10.38 -20.35
N ASP A 226 -1.53 -11.11 -20.71
CA ASP A 226 -2.32 -10.83 -21.93
C ASP A 226 -3.16 -9.55 -21.78
N LEU A 227 -3.53 -9.20 -20.54
CA LEU A 227 -4.26 -7.97 -20.23
C LEU A 227 -3.37 -6.73 -20.25
N ILE A 228 -2.10 -6.87 -19.86
CA ILE A 228 -1.16 -5.73 -19.76
C ILE A 228 -0.30 -5.59 -21.02
N GLY A 229 0.01 -6.71 -21.69
CA GLY A 229 0.91 -6.78 -22.86
C GLY A 229 0.27 -6.57 -24.23
N GLY A 230 -1.06 -6.56 -24.37
CA GLY A 230 -1.79 -6.60 -25.64
C GLY A 230 -1.67 -5.37 -26.56
N ARG A 231 -0.72 -4.47 -26.35
CA ARG A 231 -0.55 -3.25 -27.17
C ARG A 231 0.68 -3.23 -28.08
N ALA A 232 1.49 -4.27 -28.09
CA ALA A 232 2.75 -4.26 -28.87
C ALA A 232 2.62 -4.74 -30.33
N GLU A 233 1.53 -5.42 -30.73
CA GLU A 233 1.45 -6.07 -32.04
C GLU A 233 0.44 -5.51 -33.06
N SER A 234 -0.31 -4.47 -32.74
CA SER A 234 -1.34 -3.92 -33.69
C SER A 234 -0.85 -2.76 -34.56
N GLY A 235 0.46 -2.53 -34.63
CA GLY A 235 1.05 -1.34 -35.33
C GLY A 235 1.90 -1.62 -36.56
N VAL A 236 2.02 -2.86 -37.06
CA VAL A 236 2.81 -3.12 -38.27
C VAL A 236 2.03 -4.06 -39.21
N GLY A 237 1.37 -3.50 -40.19
CA GLY A 237 0.87 -4.32 -41.29
C GLY A 237 -0.27 -3.72 -42.09
N SER A 238 -0.06 -2.59 -42.76
CA SER A 238 -0.77 -2.25 -44.02
C SER A 238 -0.09 -1.07 -44.69
N GLY A 239 0.94 -1.37 -45.42
CA GLY A 239 1.52 -0.45 -46.38
C GLY A 239 2.21 -1.26 -47.43
N VAL A 240 1.75 -1.08 -48.65
CA VAL A 240 2.34 -1.49 -49.92
C VAL A 240 1.65 -2.70 -50.59
N THR A 241 0.77 -2.41 -51.51
CA THR A 241 0.85 -3.03 -52.85
C THR A 241 0.44 -2.00 -53.87
N GLU A 242 1.41 -1.70 -54.74
CA GLU A 242 1.30 -1.00 -56.00
C GLU A 242 0.34 -1.67 -56.97
N GLN A 243 -0.42 -0.94 -57.71
CA GLN A 243 -0.28 -0.76 -59.17
C GLN A 243 -1.20 0.32 -59.65
#